data_1738413ed93295462db5d82edfc3920a
#
_entry.id   1738413ed93295462db5d82edfc3920a
#
_cell.length_a   1.000
_cell.length_b   1.000
_cell.length_c   1.000
_cell.angle_alpha   90.00
_cell.angle_beta   90.00
_cell.angle_gamma   90.00
#
_symmetry.space_group_name_H-M   'P 1'
#
loop_
_entity.id
_entity.type
_entity.pdbx_description
1 polymer ?
#
loop_
_entity_poly.entity_id
_entity_poly.type
_entity_poly.pdbx_seq_one_letter_code
_entity_poly.pdbx_strand_id
1 'polypeptide(L)'
;MPSSPFVRTTAPVSLVLFLTVGVPAPAVEKTAATILVKDSLTAPHQQSTIEAKLFAKGLLKDSPLGGEPVELLVKGTVSATAMTGGDGRAFLSFIPKAKEIVPVQVRIGSSPRVSSGEGEAHLVVWERRTPIVFVEMTALMEEAHAETPVSRLVPRIDPEARPIADAADELGKLTQFYYGVVYVVMVPAGADLFVSSVEARTWLSIHKFPRGFVLALSAGEDALGAKIDELHQAGWKSAKTGIGRSKAFAETFLRRRLEAIIVPEPPVGEVPRKGKVAKNWKDVRKKL
;
A
#
# COMPACT_ATOMS: atom_id res chain seq x y z
N MET A 1 -72.73 79.88 -15.08
CA MET A 1 -72.28 78.69 -14.35
C MET A 1 -70.90 78.38 -14.84
N PRO A 2 -69.81 78.56 -14.07
CA PRO A 2 -68.47 78.26 -14.58
C PRO A 2 -67.98 76.90 -14.18
N SER A 3 -67.40 76.23 -15.15
CA SER A 3 -66.74 74.92 -15.10
C SER A 3 -65.32 75.05 -14.51
N SER A 4 -65.03 74.27 -13.44
CA SER A 4 -63.73 74.16 -12.83
C SER A 4 -62.81 73.21 -13.64
N PRO A 5 -61.53 73.49 -13.81
CA PRO A 5 -60.56 72.59 -14.41
C PRO A 5 -59.92 71.68 -13.35
N PHE A 6 -59.88 70.36 -13.62
CA PHE A 6 -59.14 69.36 -12.87
C PHE A 6 -57.66 69.46 -13.14
N VAL A 7 -56.87 69.77 -12.11
CA VAL A 7 -55.40 69.67 -12.15
C VAL A 7 -54.98 68.23 -11.84
N ARG A 8 -54.38 67.57 -12.83
CA ARG A 8 -53.71 66.28 -12.66
C ARG A 8 -52.27 66.48 -12.15
N THR A 9 -52.04 66.13 -10.93
CA THR A 9 -50.69 66.08 -10.35
C THR A 9 -50.03 64.74 -10.69
N THR A 10 -49.02 64.73 -11.52
CA THR A 10 -48.19 63.54 -11.81
C THR A 10 -47.07 63.50 -10.79
N ALA A 11 -47.04 62.54 -9.91
CA ALA A 11 -45.94 62.26 -9.00
C ALA A 11 -44.82 61.47 -9.73
N PRO A 12 -43.53 61.84 -9.62
CA PRO A 12 -42.45 61.08 -10.20
C PRO A 12 -42.19 59.79 -9.39
N VAL A 13 -42.28 58.63 -10.06
CA VAL A 13 -41.84 57.36 -9.48
C VAL A 13 -40.30 57.30 -9.59
N SER A 14 -39.60 57.52 -8.46
CA SER A 14 -38.16 57.30 -8.36
C SER A 14 -37.88 55.79 -8.30
N LEU A 15 -37.34 55.26 -9.39
CA LEU A 15 -36.83 53.89 -9.46
C LEU A 15 -35.48 53.80 -8.78
N VAL A 16 -35.43 53.30 -7.53
CA VAL A 16 -34.16 53.03 -6.82
C VAL A 16 -33.59 51.70 -7.27
N LEU A 17 -32.55 51.75 -8.12
CA LEU A 17 -31.82 50.56 -8.60
C LEU A 17 -30.85 50.14 -7.50
N PHE A 18 -31.17 49.03 -6.76
CA PHE A 18 -30.26 48.41 -5.83
C PHE A 18 -29.20 47.62 -6.63
N LEU A 19 -28.01 48.18 -6.80
CA LEU A 19 -26.83 47.49 -7.21
C LEU A 19 -26.33 46.60 -6.05
N THR A 20 -26.69 45.28 -6.08
CA THR A 20 -26.11 44.30 -5.19
C THR A 20 -24.66 44.04 -5.66
N VAL A 21 -23.71 44.66 -5.00
CA VAL A 21 -22.31 44.29 -5.15
C VAL A 21 -22.14 42.91 -4.52
N GLY A 22 -22.06 41.90 -5.37
CA GLY A 22 -21.74 40.53 -4.94
C GLY A 22 -20.33 40.51 -4.38
N VAL A 23 -20.21 40.42 -3.06
CA VAL A 23 -18.91 40.16 -2.39
C VAL A 23 -18.48 38.75 -2.80
N PRO A 24 -17.34 38.59 -3.49
CA PRO A 24 -16.86 37.24 -3.82
C PRO A 24 -16.64 36.47 -2.52
N ALA A 25 -17.30 35.32 -2.37
CA ALA A 25 -17.03 34.46 -1.23
C ALA A 25 -15.55 34.09 -1.22
N PRO A 26 -14.88 34.15 -0.04
CA PRO A 26 -13.47 33.77 0.04
C PRO A 26 -13.31 32.35 -0.48
N ALA A 27 -12.39 32.17 -1.42
CA ALA A 27 -12.04 30.84 -1.91
C ALA A 27 -11.52 30.02 -0.72
N VAL A 28 -12.22 28.96 -0.34
CA VAL A 28 -11.76 28.05 0.72
C VAL A 28 -10.50 27.38 0.21
N GLU A 29 -9.37 27.68 0.85
CA GLU A 29 -8.10 27.05 0.53
C GLU A 29 -8.18 25.55 0.79
N LYS A 30 -8.00 24.75 -0.26
CA LYS A 30 -8.09 23.30 -0.15
C LYS A 30 -6.85 22.73 0.52
N THR A 31 -7.04 21.82 1.46
CA THR A 31 -5.96 21.14 2.14
C THR A 31 -5.27 20.15 1.19
N ALA A 32 -3.94 20.21 1.12
CA ALA A 32 -3.16 19.23 0.38
C ALA A 32 -3.21 17.86 1.10
N ALA A 33 -3.54 16.82 0.36
CA ALA A 33 -3.66 15.46 0.91
C ALA A 33 -2.62 14.50 0.35
N THR A 34 -2.24 13.53 1.18
CA THR A 34 -1.42 12.38 0.81
C THR A 34 -2.29 11.13 0.87
N ILE A 35 -2.18 10.29 -0.15
CA ILE A 35 -2.84 8.98 -0.21
C ILE A 35 -1.77 7.89 -0.17
N LEU A 36 -1.90 6.95 0.75
CA LEU A 36 -1.12 5.73 0.79
C LEU A 36 -2.04 4.54 0.51
N VAL A 37 -1.58 3.60 -0.29
CA VAL A 37 -2.37 2.44 -0.69
C VAL A 37 -1.56 1.17 -0.46
N LYS A 38 -2.19 0.16 0.15
CA LYS A 38 -1.60 -1.16 0.32
C LYS A 38 -1.86 -2.03 -0.91
N ASP A 39 -0.92 -2.93 -1.19
CA ASP A 39 -1.15 -3.99 -2.16
C ASP A 39 -2.29 -4.92 -1.69
N SER A 40 -2.96 -5.53 -2.65
CA SER A 40 -4.01 -6.52 -2.37
C SER A 40 -3.78 -7.79 -3.18
N LEU A 41 -4.08 -8.94 -2.57
CA LEU A 41 -3.94 -10.26 -3.18
C LEU A 41 -5.30 -10.92 -3.31
N THR A 42 -5.63 -11.40 -4.51
CA THR A 42 -6.87 -12.13 -4.77
C THR A 42 -6.71 -13.16 -5.89
N ALA A 43 -7.75 -13.94 -6.14
CA ALA A 43 -7.83 -14.83 -7.29
C ALA A 43 -8.77 -14.25 -8.37
N PRO A 44 -8.66 -14.70 -9.64
CA PRO A 44 -9.61 -14.30 -10.68
C PRO A 44 -11.06 -14.55 -10.24
N HIS A 45 -11.94 -13.63 -10.59
CA HIS A 45 -13.37 -13.66 -10.25
C HIS A 45 -13.70 -13.62 -8.74
N GLN A 46 -12.72 -13.32 -7.89
CA GLN A 46 -12.92 -13.11 -6.46
C GLN A 46 -12.84 -11.62 -6.14
N GLN A 47 -13.72 -11.17 -5.25
CA GLN A 47 -13.68 -9.80 -4.78
C GLN A 47 -12.39 -9.52 -4.02
N SER A 48 -11.74 -8.42 -4.35
CA SER A 48 -10.61 -7.86 -3.64
C SER A 48 -11.02 -6.55 -2.98
N THR A 49 -10.45 -6.27 -1.82
CA THR A 49 -10.57 -4.97 -1.15
C THR A 49 -9.22 -4.28 -1.16
N ILE A 50 -9.16 -3.13 -1.79
CA ILE A 50 -8.00 -2.25 -1.81
C ILE A 50 -8.14 -1.26 -0.65
N GLU A 51 -7.19 -1.26 0.27
CA GLU A 51 -7.19 -0.37 1.42
C GLU A 51 -6.32 0.86 1.14
N ALA A 52 -6.92 2.05 1.26
CA ALA A 52 -6.25 3.33 1.12
C ALA A 52 -6.36 4.15 2.40
N LYS A 53 -5.37 5.01 2.66
CA LYS A 53 -5.33 5.93 3.79
C LYS A 53 -5.07 7.34 3.30
N LEU A 54 -5.97 8.25 3.63
CA LEU A 54 -5.93 9.67 3.28
C LEU A 54 -5.62 10.51 4.50
N PHE A 55 -4.65 11.41 4.40
CA PHE A 55 -4.29 12.31 5.49
C PHE A 55 -3.66 13.61 4.95
N ALA A 56 -3.74 14.67 5.75
CA ALA A 56 -2.97 15.90 5.56
C ALA A 56 -1.66 15.80 6.35
N LYS A 57 -0.55 16.15 5.72
CA LYS A 57 0.75 16.26 6.41
C LYS A 57 0.72 17.43 7.38
N GLY A 58 1.02 17.17 8.64
CA GLY A 58 1.19 18.18 9.67
C GLY A 58 2.65 18.33 10.09
N LEU A 59 2.99 19.44 10.73
CA LEU A 59 4.36 19.69 11.22
C LEU A 59 4.79 18.70 12.31
N LEU A 60 3.86 18.32 13.19
CA LEU A 60 4.13 17.43 14.32
C LEU A 60 3.45 16.07 14.15
N LYS A 61 2.30 16.03 13.53
CA LYS A 61 1.50 14.81 13.33
C LYS A 61 0.62 14.94 12.11
N ASP A 62 0.54 13.86 11.34
CA ASP A 62 -0.39 13.74 10.24
C ASP A 62 -1.84 13.67 10.75
N SER A 63 -2.74 14.38 10.07
CA SER A 63 -4.16 14.42 10.41
C SER A 63 -4.97 13.60 9.41
N PRO A 64 -5.73 12.59 9.87
CA PRO A 64 -6.57 11.81 8.97
C PRO A 64 -7.66 12.69 8.35
N LEU A 65 -7.96 12.46 7.08
CA LEU A 65 -9.00 13.16 6.34
C LEU A 65 -10.19 12.23 6.12
N GLY A 66 -11.18 12.36 7.00
CA GLY A 66 -12.42 11.58 6.94
C GLY A 66 -13.52 12.28 6.14
N GLY A 67 -14.44 11.46 5.57
CA GLY A 67 -15.57 11.95 4.79
C GLY A 67 -15.20 12.47 3.41
N GLU A 68 -14.06 12.05 2.86
CA GLU A 68 -13.61 12.43 1.52
C GLU A 68 -13.90 11.32 0.51
N PRO A 69 -14.40 11.66 -0.69
CA PRO A 69 -14.58 10.69 -1.75
C PRO A 69 -13.24 10.30 -2.35
N VAL A 70 -13.03 8.99 -2.53
CA VAL A 70 -11.88 8.43 -3.21
C VAL A 70 -12.31 7.50 -4.34
N GLU A 71 -11.55 7.48 -5.41
CA GLU A 71 -11.79 6.69 -6.61
C GLU A 71 -10.64 5.72 -6.84
N LEU A 72 -10.98 4.46 -7.12
CA LEU A 72 -10.04 3.45 -7.58
C LEU A 72 -10.00 3.44 -9.11
N LEU A 73 -8.81 3.63 -9.66
CA LEU A 73 -8.56 3.48 -11.08
C LEU A 73 -7.83 2.16 -11.33
N VAL A 74 -8.38 1.37 -12.23
CA VAL A 74 -7.76 0.15 -12.75
C VAL A 74 -7.55 0.34 -14.25
N LYS A 75 -6.29 0.28 -14.68
CA LYS A 75 -5.92 0.56 -16.09
C LYS A 75 -6.46 1.93 -16.58
N GLY A 76 -6.41 2.95 -15.72
CA GLY A 76 -6.85 4.31 -16.04
C GLY A 76 -8.38 4.54 -16.01
N THR A 77 -9.18 3.51 -15.71
CA THR A 77 -10.64 3.61 -15.65
C THR A 77 -11.11 3.55 -14.20
N VAL A 78 -12.01 4.47 -13.80
CA VAL A 78 -12.63 4.44 -12.47
C VAL A 78 -13.46 3.16 -12.35
N SER A 79 -13.08 2.32 -11.41
CA SER A 79 -13.66 0.99 -11.21
C SER A 79 -14.42 0.84 -9.89
N ALA A 80 -14.12 1.69 -8.92
CA ALA A 80 -14.85 1.76 -7.64
C ALA A 80 -14.70 3.14 -7.03
N THR A 81 -15.64 3.49 -6.13
CA THR A 81 -15.61 4.71 -5.32
C THR A 81 -15.92 4.35 -3.88
N ALA A 82 -15.36 5.09 -2.94
CA ALA A 82 -15.66 4.94 -1.51
C ALA A 82 -15.48 6.28 -0.79
N MET A 83 -16.02 6.37 0.42
CA MET A 83 -15.76 7.50 1.32
C MET A 83 -14.74 7.09 2.37
N THR A 84 -13.85 8.00 2.76
CA THR A 84 -12.94 7.77 3.88
C THR A 84 -13.70 7.80 5.21
N GLY A 85 -13.40 6.86 6.09
CA GLY A 85 -13.84 6.89 7.49
C GLY A 85 -13.18 8.01 8.30
N GLY A 86 -13.60 8.21 9.54
CA GLY A 86 -13.02 9.23 10.43
C GLY A 86 -11.52 9.07 10.70
N ASP A 87 -10.98 7.88 10.50
CA ASP A 87 -9.55 7.54 10.57
C ASP A 87 -8.79 7.77 9.24
N GLY A 88 -9.46 8.32 8.24
CA GLY A 88 -8.94 8.56 6.90
C GLY A 88 -8.82 7.31 6.02
N ARG A 89 -9.31 6.14 6.45
CA ARG A 89 -9.25 4.91 5.65
C ARG A 89 -10.43 4.76 4.71
N ALA A 90 -10.18 4.22 3.54
CA ALA A 90 -11.20 3.82 2.59
C ALA A 90 -10.94 2.39 2.12
N PHE A 91 -12.02 1.68 1.83
CA PHE A 91 -12.02 0.29 1.35
C PHE A 91 -12.74 0.24 0.01
N LEU A 92 -11.98 -0.01 -1.05
CA LEU A 92 -12.47 -0.01 -2.43
C LEU A 92 -12.53 -1.45 -2.93
N SER A 93 -13.71 -1.90 -3.31
CA SER A 93 -13.93 -3.28 -3.77
C SER A 93 -13.83 -3.38 -5.28
N PHE A 94 -13.12 -4.41 -5.77
CA PHE A 94 -12.96 -4.71 -7.18
C PHE A 94 -12.90 -6.22 -7.43
N ILE A 95 -13.45 -6.67 -8.57
CA ILE A 95 -13.42 -8.08 -8.97
C ILE A 95 -12.60 -8.20 -10.26
N PRO A 96 -11.34 -8.67 -10.19
CA PRO A 96 -10.50 -8.87 -11.35
C PRO A 96 -10.95 -10.12 -12.14
N LYS A 97 -10.79 -10.08 -13.47
CA LYS A 97 -11.20 -11.18 -14.36
C LYS A 97 -10.06 -12.11 -14.75
N ALA A 98 -8.82 -11.60 -14.79
CA ALA A 98 -7.68 -12.31 -15.33
C ALA A 98 -6.55 -12.41 -14.29
N LYS A 99 -5.70 -13.45 -14.44
CA LYS A 99 -4.45 -13.59 -13.68
C LYS A 99 -3.43 -12.56 -14.17
N GLU A 100 -3.14 -11.57 -13.38
CA GLU A 100 -2.16 -10.50 -13.68
C GLU A 100 -1.74 -9.76 -12.40
N ILE A 101 -0.66 -9.00 -12.46
CA ILE A 101 -0.34 -7.99 -11.46
C ILE A 101 -0.66 -6.63 -12.08
N VAL A 102 -1.73 -6.02 -11.60
CA VAL A 102 -2.28 -4.77 -12.13
C VAL A 102 -1.83 -3.61 -11.26
N PRO A 103 -1.15 -2.59 -11.81
CA PRO A 103 -1.01 -1.34 -11.09
C PRO A 103 -2.39 -0.71 -10.94
N VAL A 104 -2.70 -0.33 -9.72
CA VAL A 104 -3.93 0.40 -9.37
C VAL A 104 -3.57 1.74 -8.77
N GLN A 105 -4.42 2.73 -9.03
CA GLN A 105 -4.25 4.08 -8.52
C GLN A 105 -5.50 4.45 -7.71
N VAL A 106 -5.29 5.08 -6.57
CA VAL A 106 -6.37 5.69 -5.80
C VAL A 106 -6.17 7.19 -5.80
N ARG A 107 -7.20 7.93 -6.19
CA ARG A 107 -7.18 9.40 -6.19
C ARG A 107 -8.36 9.96 -5.41
N ILE A 108 -8.26 11.23 -5.06
CA ILE A 108 -9.38 11.97 -4.48
C ILE A 108 -10.40 12.25 -5.58
N GLY A 109 -11.66 11.97 -5.29
CA GLY A 109 -12.78 12.38 -6.12
C GLY A 109 -13.05 13.89 -6.00
N SER A 110 -14.23 14.34 -6.42
CA SER A 110 -14.62 15.74 -6.27
C SER A 110 -14.79 16.09 -4.79
N SER A 111 -13.88 16.88 -4.22
CA SER A 111 -13.95 17.38 -2.85
C SER A 111 -13.86 18.92 -2.81
N PRO A 112 -14.72 19.59 -2.03
CA PRO A 112 -14.60 21.03 -1.79
C PRO A 112 -13.49 21.38 -0.79
N ARG A 113 -13.06 20.43 0.07
CA ARG A 113 -12.14 20.66 1.19
C ARG A 113 -10.71 20.26 0.89
N VAL A 114 -10.51 19.31 0.00
CA VAL A 114 -9.22 18.66 -0.25
C VAL A 114 -8.80 18.85 -1.69
N SER A 115 -7.52 19.16 -1.90
CA SER A 115 -6.92 19.20 -3.22
C SER A 115 -6.59 17.80 -3.73
N SER A 116 -6.21 17.68 -4.99
CA SER A 116 -5.82 16.42 -5.61
C SER A 116 -4.70 15.72 -4.85
N GLY A 117 -4.81 14.40 -4.73
CA GLY A 117 -3.78 13.51 -4.22
C GLY A 117 -3.94 12.15 -4.89
N GLU A 118 -2.85 11.44 -5.05
CA GLU A 118 -2.81 10.13 -5.71
C GLU A 118 -1.94 9.18 -4.91
N GLY A 119 -2.33 7.91 -4.89
CA GLY A 119 -1.56 6.82 -4.32
C GLY A 119 -1.62 5.60 -5.20
N GLU A 120 -0.54 4.86 -5.29
CA GLU A 120 -0.42 3.68 -6.14
C GLU A 120 -0.21 2.42 -5.33
N ALA A 121 -0.67 1.29 -5.86
CA ALA A 121 -0.44 -0.04 -5.31
C ALA A 121 -0.52 -1.11 -6.42
N HIS A 122 -0.27 -2.37 -6.06
CA HIS A 122 -0.50 -3.49 -6.93
C HIS A 122 -1.73 -4.30 -6.46
N LEU A 123 -2.64 -4.57 -7.39
CA LEU A 123 -3.62 -5.63 -7.26
C LEU A 123 -2.99 -6.89 -7.85
N VAL A 124 -2.61 -7.81 -7.00
CA VAL A 124 -1.98 -9.08 -7.37
C VAL A 124 -3.07 -10.13 -7.53
N VAL A 125 -3.23 -10.63 -8.74
CA VAL A 125 -4.26 -11.63 -9.07
C VAL A 125 -3.57 -12.91 -9.50
N TRP A 126 -3.54 -13.92 -8.62
CA TRP A 126 -2.97 -15.22 -8.90
C TRP A 126 -4.03 -16.31 -8.81
N GLU A 127 -3.81 -17.40 -9.52
CA GLU A 127 -4.61 -18.62 -9.31
C GLU A 127 -4.26 -19.27 -7.97
N ARG A 128 -5.24 -19.86 -7.29
CA ARG A 128 -5.03 -20.53 -5.99
C ARG A 128 -3.93 -21.60 -5.98
N ARG A 129 -3.65 -22.20 -7.14
CA ARG A 129 -2.58 -23.19 -7.34
C ARG A 129 -1.21 -22.59 -7.63
N THR A 130 -1.11 -21.27 -7.84
CA THR A 130 0.19 -20.62 -8.10
C THR A 130 1.13 -20.90 -6.92
N PRO A 131 2.32 -21.50 -7.14
CA PRO A 131 3.29 -21.67 -6.07
C PRO A 131 3.74 -20.31 -5.56
N ILE A 132 3.73 -20.14 -4.23
CA ILE A 132 4.04 -18.86 -3.59
C ILE A 132 5.27 -19.04 -2.72
N VAL A 133 6.24 -18.13 -2.89
CA VAL A 133 7.37 -17.96 -1.99
C VAL A 133 7.23 -16.66 -1.21
N PHE A 134 7.42 -16.71 0.10
CA PHE A 134 7.52 -15.55 0.96
C PHE A 134 8.99 -15.15 1.08
N VAL A 135 9.29 -13.90 0.86
CA VAL A 135 10.65 -13.37 0.91
C VAL A 135 10.72 -12.28 1.96
N GLU A 136 11.54 -12.50 2.97
CA GLU A 136 11.82 -11.49 4.00
C GLU A 136 12.61 -10.33 3.39
N MET A 137 12.15 -9.09 3.53
CA MET A 137 12.82 -7.93 2.92
C MET A 137 14.28 -7.80 3.37
N THR A 138 14.60 -8.13 4.61
CA THR A 138 15.97 -8.09 5.12
C THR A 138 16.92 -9.07 4.42
N ALA A 139 16.41 -10.14 3.81
CA ALA A 139 17.21 -11.07 3.02
C ALA A 139 17.56 -10.52 1.62
N LEU A 140 16.97 -9.39 1.23
CA LEU A 140 17.23 -8.73 -0.06
C LEU A 140 18.24 -7.58 0.05
N MET A 141 18.48 -7.09 1.28
CA MET A 141 19.28 -5.90 1.55
C MET A 141 20.63 -6.27 2.16
N GLU A 142 21.69 -5.59 1.74
CA GLU A 142 22.96 -5.66 2.44
C GLU A 142 22.81 -5.10 3.85
N GLU A 143 23.54 -5.65 4.80
CA GLU A 143 23.57 -5.09 6.14
C GLU A 143 24.18 -3.69 6.09
N ALA A 144 23.45 -2.71 6.63
CA ALA A 144 23.99 -1.37 6.77
C ALA A 144 25.19 -1.42 7.70
N HIS A 145 26.37 -1.11 7.21
CA HIS A 145 27.60 -1.07 7.98
C HIS A 145 27.66 0.08 8.99
N ALA A 146 26.66 0.97 8.99
CA ALA A 146 26.58 2.09 9.90
C ALA A 146 25.54 1.83 10.99
N GLU A 147 25.98 1.22 12.05
CA GLU A 147 25.23 1.15 13.30
C GLU A 147 25.14 2.55 13.93
N THR A 148 24.20 3.36 13.49
CA THR A 148 23.78 4.49 14.31
C THR A 148 22.80 3.98 15.37
N PRO A 149 22.94 4.36 16.66
CA PRO A 149 22.02 3.94 17.71
C PRO A 149 20.54 4.24 17.39
N VAL A 150 20.29 5.22 16.55
CA VAL A 150 18.94 5.65 16.11
C VAL A 150 18.31 4.69 15.10
N SER A 151 19.09 4.04 14.24
CA SER A 151 18.57 3.07 13.25
C SER A 151 18.06 1.77 13.88
N ARG A 152 18.48 1.45 15.09
CA ARG A 152 17.98 0.30 15.87
C ARG A 152 16.59 0.55 16.47
N LEU A 153 16.18 1.81 16.63
CA LEU A 153 14.92 2.17 17.30
C LEU A 153 13.71 2.19 16.36
N VAL A 154 13.93 2.36 15.06
CA VAL A 154 12.87 2.33 14.05
C VAL A 154 13.42 1.66 12.80
N PRO A 155 13.28 0.33 12.64
CA PRO A 155 13.60 -0.33 11.39
C PRO A 155 12.64 0.16 10.31
N ARG A 156 13.02 1.21 9.61
CA ARG A 156 12.46 1.59 8.32
C ARG A 156 13.25 0.89 7.24
N ILE A 157 12.61 0.64 6.12
CA ILE A 157 13.33 0.25 4.92
C ILE A 157 14.21 1.44 4.56
N ASP A 158 15.53 1.24 4.68
CA ASP A 158 16.48 2.28 4.26
C ASP A 158 16.38 2.43 2.73
N PRO A 159 15.96 3.59 2.23
CA PRO A 159 15.86 3.81 0.78
C PRO A 159 17.21 3.66 0.06
N GLU A 160 18.31 3.88 0.79
CA GLU A 160 19.68 3.80 0.28
C GLU A 160 20.32 2.42 0.48
N ALA A 161 19.63 1.49 1.16
CA ALA A 161 20.12 0.12 1.34
C ALA A 161 20.39 -0.53 -0.02
N ARG A 162 21.60 -1.09 -0.18
CA ARG A 162 21.97 -1.78 -1.40
C ARG A 162 21.32 -3.16 -1.45
N PRO A 163 20.88 -3.60 -2.63
CA PRO A 163 20.39 -4.95 -2.80
C PRO A 163 21.55 -5.95 -2.73
N ILE A 164 21.29 -7.11 -2.14
CA ILE A 164 22.22 -8.23 -2.17
C ILE A 164 22.41 -8.68 -3.63
N ALA A 165 23.66 -8.95 -3.98
CA ALA A 165 24.01 -9.42 -5.31
C ALA A 165 23.17 -10.63 -5.73
N ASP A 166 22.79 -10.67 -7.01
CA ASP A 166 22.00 -11.72 -7.66
C ASP A 166 20.57 -11.92 -7.14
N ALA A 167 20.14 -11.24 -6.06
CA ALA A 167 18.80 -11.46 -5.45
C ALA A 167 17.67 -11.13 -6.43
N ALA A 168 17.73 -9.97 -7.09
CA ALA A 168 16.72 -9.56 -8.06
C ALA A 168 16.65 -10.51 -9.27
N ASP A 169 17.79 -10.93 -9.80
CA ASP A 169 17.88 -11.83 -10.95
C ASP A 169 17.34 -13.22 -10.62
N GLU A 170 17.70 -13.79 -9.47
CA GLU A 170 17.24 -15.11 -9.08
C GLU A 170 15.75 -15.12 -8.76
N LEU A 171 15.21 -14.08 -8.11
CA LEU A 171 13.76 -13.92 -7.95
C LEU A 171 13.05 -13.68 -9.29
N GLY A 172 13.67 -12.93 -10.21
CA GLY A 172 13.18 -12.78 -11.57
C GLY A 172 13.04 -14.13 -12.30
N LYS A 173 14.04 -15.00 -12.18
CA LYS A 173 13.98 -16.36 -12.71
C LYS A 173 12.86 -17.20 -12.07
N LEU A 174 12.67 -17.08 -10.75
CA LEU A 174 11.57 -17.79 -10.07
C LEU A 174 10.20 -17.38 -10.60
N THR A 175 9.99 -16.08 -10.84
CA THR A 175 8.73 -15.59 -11.41
C THR A 175 8.49 -16.08 -12.84
N GLN A 176 9.55 -16.29 -13.62
CA GLN A 176 9.47 -16.93 -14.95
C GLN A 176 9.01 -18.40 -14.86
N PHE A 177 9.31 -19.09 -13.77
CA PHE A 177 8.82 -20.44 -13.47
C PHE A 177 7.46 -20.44 -12.75
N TYR A 178 6.66 -19.38 -12.93
CA TYR A 178 5.30 -19.25 -12.42
C TYR A 178 5.17 -19.08 -10.88
N TYR A 179 6.26 -18.84 -10.16
CA TYR A 179 6.18 -18.53 -8.74
C TYR A 179 5.60 -17.12 -8.52
N GLY A 180 4.68 -17.01 -7.56
CA GLY A 180 4.28 -15.73 -6.99
C GLY A 180 5.23 -15.36 -5.83
N VAL A 181 5.68 -14.11 -5.80
CA VAL A 181 6.56 -13.62 -4.72
C VAL A 181 5.77 -12.72 -3.77
N VAL A 182 5.76 -13.08 -2.49
CA VAL A 182 5.24 -12.25 -1.40
C VAL A 182 6.43 -11.65 -0.66
N TYR A 183 6.61 -10.35 -0.75
CA TYR A 183 7.63 -9.61 -0.01
C TYR A 183 7.11 -9.26 1.38
N VAL A 184 7.74 -9.81 2.41
CA VAL A 184 7.32 -9.64 3.80
C VAL A 184 8.12 -8.53 4.46
N VAL A 185 7.39 -7.53 4.97
CA VAL A 185 7.95 -6.41 5.74
C VAL A 185 7.45 -6.55 7.18
N MET A 186 8.36 -6.85 8.10
CA MET A 186 8.05 -6.83 9.53
C MET A 186 8.25 -5.40 10.05
N VAL A 187 7.18 -4.78 10.52
CA VAL A 187 7.13 -3.38 10.92
C VAL A 187 7.05 -3.30 12.44
N PRO A 188 7.86 -2.48 13.12
CA PRO A 188 7.79 -2.31 14.56
C PRO A 188 6.39 -1.96 15.05
N ALA A 189 6.07 -2.35 16.27
CA ALA A 189 4.79 -2.00 16.88
C ALA A 189 4.62 -0.47 16.91
N GLY A 190 3.46 0.01 16.44
CA GLY A 190 3.12 1.43 16.37
C GLY A 190 3.59 2.17 15.12
N ALA A 191 4.42 1.55 14.27
CA ALA A 191 4.76 2.14 12.96
C ALA A 191 3.62 1.93 11.94
N ASP A 192 3.57 2.81 10.93
CA ASP A 192 2.50 2.81 9.95
C ASP A 192 2.74 1.78 8.84
N LEU A 193 1.87 0.77 8.76
CA LEU A 193 1.95 -0.30 7.75
C LEU A 193 1.78 0.22 6.31
N PHE A 194 1.06 1.33 6.11
CA PHE A 194 0.90 1.91 4.78
C PHE A 194 2.21 2.53 4.29
N VAL A 195 2.87 3.29 5.17
CA VAL A 195 4.18 3.89 4.88
C VAL A 195 5.17 2.78 4.52
N SER A 196 5.28 1.76 5.37
CA SER A 196 6.21 0.65 5.13
C SER A 196 5.90 -0.15 3.86
N SER A 197 4.62 -0.31 3.49
CA SER A 197 4.24 -0.93 2.22
C SER A 197 4.70 -0.11 1.02
N VAL A 198 4.53 1.22 1.06
CA VAL A 198 4.93 2.12 -0.02
C VAL A 198 6.46 2.17 -0.13
N GLU A 199 7.17 2.31 0.99
CA GLU A 199 8.64 2.31 1.03
C GLU A 199 9.21 1.01 0.45
N ALA A 200 8.68 -0.14 0.85
CA ALA A 200 9.11 -1.44 0.33
C ALA A 200 8.89 -1.56 -1.18
N ARG A 201 7.71 -1.19 -1.66
CA ARG A 201 7.38 -1.24 -3.09
C ARG A 201 8.28 -0.32 -3.91
N THR A 202 8.55 0.86 -3.39
CA THR A 202 9.45 1.83 -4.02
C THR A 202 10.88 1.29 -4.11
N TRP A 203 11.41 0.76 -3.00
CA TRP A 203 12.73 0.15 -2.96
C TRP A 203 12.85 -1.02 -3.94
N LEU A 204 11.89 -1.95 -3.93
CA LEU A 204 11.85 -3.08 -4.86
C LEU A 204 11.84 -2.63 -6.32
N SER A 205 11.10 -1.58 -6.64
CA SER A 205 11.02 -1.03 -8.00
C SER A 205 12.34 -0.39 -8.44
N ILE A 206 12.98 0.42 -7.59
CA ILE A 206 14.27 1.06 -7.85
C ILE A 206 15.35 0.00 -8.14
N HIS A 207 15.36 -1.09 -7.36
CA HIS A 207 16.34 -2.16 -7.49
C HIS A 207 15.92 -3.29 -8.45
N LYS A 208 14.86 -3.05 -9.27
CA LYS A 208 14.43 -3.94 -10.37
C LYS A 208 14.05 -5.36 -9.92
N PHE A 209 13.56 -5.50 -8.70
CA PHE A 209 12.97 -6.77 -8.26
C PHE A 209 11.69 -7.08 -9.05
N PRO A 210 11.36 -8.37 -9.26
CA PRO A 210 10.13 -8.72 -9.94
C PRO A 210 8.91 -8.22 -9.14
N ARG A 211 7.85 -7.86 -9.85
CA ARG A 211 6.61 -7.45 -9.21
C ARG A 211 6.01 -8.60 -8.42
N GLY A 212 5.55 -8.31 -7.21
CA GLY A 212 4.93 -9.27 -6.30
C GLY A 212 3.95 -8.59 -5.37
N PHE A 213 3.52 -9.30 -4.35
CA PHE A 213 2.65 -8.80 -3.31
C PHE A 213 3.47 -8.32 -2.11
N VAL A 214 3.39 -7.04 -1.77
CA VAL A 214 4.04 -6.49 -0.58
C VAL A 214 3.12 -6.65 0.62
N LEU A 215 3.55 -7.45 1.57
CA LEU A 215 2.85 -7.78 2.81
C LEU A 215 3.55 -7.11 4.00
N ALA A 216 3.06 -5.97 4.45
CA ALA A 216 3.52 -5.32 5.67
C ALA A 216 2.72 -5.83 6.88
N LEU A 217 3.42 -6.30 7.90
CA LEU A 217 2.85 -6.85 9.12
C LEU A 217 3.46 -6.15 10.34
N SER A 218 2.65 -5.80 11.33
CA SER A 218 3.17 -5.37 12.63
C SER A 218 3.96 -6.48 13.27
N ALA A 219 5.16 -6.16 13.76
CA ALA A 219 5.93 -7.09 14.58
C ALA A 219 5.11 -7.45 15.82
N GLY A 220 4.88 -8.72 16.00
CA GLY A 220 4.12 -9.29 17.10
C GLY A 220 4.28 -10.79 17.11
N GLU A 221 3.84 -11.43 18.20
CA GLU A 221 3.94 -12.86 18.34
C GLU A 221 3.18 -13.57 17.21
N ASP A 222 3.95 -14.22 16.32
CA ASP A 222 3.46 -15.03 15.21
C ASP A 222 2.56 -14.32 14.16
N ALA A 223 2.68 -13.00 13.98
CA ALA A 223 1.87 -12.26 12.99
C ALA A 223 2.00 -12.81 11.57
N LEU A 224 3.21 -13.16 11.13
CA LEU A 224 3.45 -13.80 9.84
C LEU A 224 2.79 -15.18 9.76
N GLY A 225 2.88 -15.96 10.84
CA GLY A 225 2.28 -17.27 10.87
C GLY A 225 0.75 -17.23 10.79
N ALA A 226 0.13 -16.33 11.53
CA ALA A 226 -1.32 -16.12 11.44
C ALA A 226 -1.75 -15.75 10.01
N LYS A 227 -0.94 -14.93 9.31
CA LYS A 227 -1.21 -14.57 7.92
C LYS A 227 -1.04 -15.73 6.94
N ILE A 228 -0.05 -16.60 7.17
CA ILE A 228 0.10 -17.84 6.38
C ILE A 228 -1.12 -18.75 6.60
N ASP A 229 -1.57 -18.91 7.83
CA ASP A 229 -2.73 -19.73 8.17
C ASP A 229 -4.02 -19.17 7.53
N GLU A 230 -4.21 -17.85 7.57
CA GLU A 230 -5.30 -17.15 6.87
C GLU A 230 -5.28 -17.43 5.35
N LEU A 231 -4.10 -17.30 4.72
CA LEU A 231 -3.95 -17.61 3.29
C LEU A 231 -4.28 -19.07 2.98
N HIS A 232 -3.85 -20.00 3.81
CA HIS A 232 -4.19 -21.42 3.66
C HIS A 232 -5.70 -21.67 3.80
N GLN A 233 -6.36 -21.02 4.77
CA GLN A 233 -7.82 -21.09 4.93
C GLN A 233 -8.55 -20.51 3.72
N ALA A 234 -8.03 -19.42 3.18
CA ALA A 234 -8.53 -18.80 1.96
C ALA A 234 -8.22 -19.63 0.68
N GLY A 235 -7.59 -20.80 0.79
CA GLY A 235 -7.34 -21.73 -0.31
C GLY A 235 -5.97 -21.64 -0.98
N TRP A 236 -5.05 -20.79 -0.48
CA TRP A 236 -3.68 -20.65 -1.00
C TRP A 236 -2.76 -21.77 -0.47
N LYS A 237 -3.10 -23.03 -0.73
CA LYS A 237 -2.37 -24.22 -0.21
C LYS A 237 -0.94 -24.36 -0.75
N SER A 238 -0.61 -23.66 -1.82
CA SER A 238 0.72 -23.60 -2.44
C SER A 238 1.66 -22.56 -1.81
N ALA A 239 1.19 -21.79 -0.82
CA ALA A 239 1.98 -20.87 -0.02
C ALA A 239 2.78 -21.64 1.04
N LYS A 240 3.92 -22.24 0.66
CA LYS A 240 4.62 -23.25 1.47
C LYS A 240 6.07 -22.91 1.82
N THR A 241 6.70 -21.98 1.12
CA THR A 241 8.14 -21.75 1.24
C THR A 241 8.45 -20.34 1.68
N GLY A 242 9.25 -20.20 2.72
CA GLY A 242 9.83 -18.92 3.18
C GLY A 242 11.31 -18.83 2.81
N ILE A 243 11.74 -17.69 2.31
CA ILE A 243 13.14 -17.36 2.03
C ILE A 243 13.45 -16.12 2.86
N GLY A 244 14.33 -16.24 3.85
CA GLY A 244 14.61 -15.16 4.77
C GLY A 244 16.03 -15.18 5.29
N ARG A 245 16.40 -14.13 6.01
CA ARG A 245 17.69 -14.03 6.70
C ARG A 245 17.54 -14.42 8.15
N SER A 246 16.45 -14.00 8.80
CA SER A 246 16.30 -14.15 10.24
C SER A 246 15.86 -15.56 10.64
N LYS A 247 16.43 -16.05 11.74
CA LYS A 247 16.03 -17.33 12.37
C LYS A 247 14.54 -17.33 12.71
N ALA A 248 14.02 -16.23 13.26
CA ALA A 248 12.61 -16.09 13.64
C ALA A 248 11.67 -16.25 12.45
N PHE A 249 12.00 -15.65 11.29
CA PHE A 249 11.27 -15.82 10.05
C PHE A 249 11.24 -17.30 9.63
N ALA A 250 12.40 -17.94 9.57
CA ALA A 250 12.48 -19.35 9.19
C ALA A 250 11.71 -20.27 10.15
N GLU A 251 11.81 -20.05 11.45
CA GLU A 251 11.09 -20.83 12.48
C GLU A 251 9.57 -20.73 12.34
N THR A 252 9.04 -19.58 11.85
CA THR A 252 7.61 -19.41 11.60
C THR A 252 7.07 -20.43 10.58
N PHE A 253 7.83 -20.68 9.51
CA PHE A 253 7.50 -21.72 8.51
C PHE A 253 7.69 -23.12 9.07
N LEU A 254 8.83 -23.39 9.70
CA LEU A 254 9.18 -24.71 10.21
C LEU A 254 8.20 -25.23 11.29
N ARG A 255 7.71 -24.32 12.16
CA ARG A 255 6.64 -24.66 13.13
C ARG A 255 5.35 -25.16 12.46
N ARG A 256 5.07 -24.65 11.26
CA ARG A 256 3.92 -25.05 10.43
C ARG A 256 4.21 -26.24 9.50
N ARG A 257 5.38 -26.88 9.64
CA ARG A 257 5.85 -27.97 8.77
C ARG A 257 5.98 -27.52 7.30
N LEU A 258 6.25 -26.25 7.09
CA LEU A 258 6.52 -25.65 5.80
C LEU A 258 8.04 -25.54 5.58
N GLU A 259 8.44 -25.22 4.36
CA GLU A 259 9.85 -25.08 4.00
C GLU A 259 10.39 -23.69 4.34
N ALA A 260 11.64 -23.65 4.84
CA ALA A 260 12.37 -22.42 5.06
C ALA A 260 13.78 -22.51 4.49
N ILE A 261 14.17 -21.49 3.75
CA ILE A 261 15.51 -21.30 3.19
C ILE A 261 16.09 -20.04 3.81
N ILE A 262 17.27 -20.16 4.42
CA ILE A 262 17.99 -19.02 4.99
C ILE A 262 19.06 -18.58 4.00
N VAL A 263 19.06 -17.30 3.68
CA VAL A 263 20.04 -16.66 2.78
C VAL A 263 20.29 -15.20 3.21
N PRO A 264 21.55 -14.74 3.22
CA PRO A 264 22.80 -15.51 3.08
C PRO A 264 23.01 -16.49 4.24
N GLU A 265 24.02 -17.36 4.12
CA GLU A 265 24.39 -18.29 5.18
C GLU A 265 24.64 -17.56 6.51
N PRO A 266 23.89 -17.88 7.57
CA PRO A 266 24.02 -17.19 8.84
C PRO A 266 25.25 -17.68 9.64
N PRO A 267 25.68 -16.96 10.69
CA PRO A 267 26.70 -17.42 11.61
C PRO A 267 26.38 -18.80 12.21
N VAL A 268 27.43 -19.50 12.63
CA VAL A 268 27.31 -20.83 13.26
C VAL A 268 26.42 -20.73 14.51
N GLY A 269 25.43 -21.60 14.61
CA GLY A 269 24.45 -21.65 15.72
C GLY A 269 23.14 -20.87 15.48
N GLU A 270 23.04 -20.08 14.44
CA GLU A 270 21.82 -19.34 14.09
C GLU A 270 20.90 -20.08 13.09
N VAL A 271 21.32 -21.25 12.62
CA VAL A 271 20.51 -22.07 11.74
C VAL A 271 19.47 -22.84 12.56
N PRO A 272 18.16 -22.68 12.29
CA PRO A 272 17.15 -23.49 12.95
C PRO A 272 17.24 -24.94 12.51
N ARG A 273 16.87 -25.88 13.39
CA ARG A 273 16.78 -27.31 13.02
C ARG A 273 15.82 -27.48 11.85
N LYS A 274 16.24 -28.22 10.82
CA LYS A 274 15.48 -28.48 9.57
C LYS A 274 15.39 -27.30 8.59
N GLY A 275 15.99 -26.15 8.87
CA GLY A 275 16.12 -25.07 7.88
C GLY A 275 17.11 -25.45 6.79
N LYS A 276 16.77 -25.16 5.53
CA LYS A 276 17.71 -25.24 4.41
C LYS A 276 18.58 -23.96 4.42
N VAL A 277 19.87 -24.07 4.14
CA VAL A 277 20.77 -22.91 4.07
C VAL A 277 21.28 -22.77 2.64
N ALA A 278 21.20 -21.56 2.12
CA ALA A 278 21.81 -21.18 0.86
C ALA A 278 22.95 -20.18 1.13
N LYS A 279 24.14 -20.44 0.54
CA LYS A 279 25.31 -19.56 0.71
C LYS A 279 25.05 -18.17 0.14
N ASN A 280 24.34 -18.11 -0.97
CA ASN A 280 23.99 -16.89 -1.69
C ASN A 280 22.68 -17.11 -2.46
N TRP A 281 22.18 -16.07 -3.13
CA TRP A 281 20.95 -16.13 -3.89
C TRP A 281 20.96 -17.12 -5.06
N LYS A 282 22.11 -17.37 -5.71
CA LYS A 282 22.25 -18.39 -6.78
C LYS A 282 21.96 -19.81 -6.30
N ASP A 283 22.20 -20.08 -5.02
CA ASP A 283 21.95 -21.39 -4.44
C ASP A 283 20.48 -21.58 -3.98
N VAL A 284 19.73 -20.50 -3.81
CA VAL A 284 18.32 -20.58 -3.35
C VAL A 284 17.49 -21.47 -4.25
N ARG A 285 17.59 -21.29 -5.58
CA ARG A 285 16.80 -22.07 -6.54
C ARG A 285 17.09 -23.59 -6.50
N LYS A 286 18.30 -23.98 -6.10
CA LYS A 286 18.65 -25.40 -5.93
C LYS A 286 18.05 -26.02 -4.67
N LYS A 287 17.52 -25.19 -3.77
CA LYS A 287 16.95 -25.60 -2.49
C LYS A 287 15.42 -25.62 -2.51
N LEU A 288 14.79 -24.97 -3.51
CA LEU A 288 13.36 -25.04 -3.81
C LEU A 288 13.01 -26.38 -4.49
#